data_35e7bef1008d7430a43dfaeed0eba92d
#
_entry.id   35e7bef1008d7430a43dfaeed0eba92d
#
_cell.length_a   1.000
_cell.length_b   1.000
_cell.length_c   1.000
_cell.angle_alpha   90.00
_cell.angle_beta   90.00
_cell.angle_gamma   90.00
#
_symmetry.space_group_name_H-M   'P 1'
#
loop_
_entity.id
_entity.type
_entity.pdbx_description
1 polymer ?
#
loop_
_entity_poly.entity_id
_entity_poly.type
_entity_poly.pdbx_seq_one_letter_code
_entity_poly.pdbx_strand_id
1 'polypeptide(L)'
;MTATSAHIVIIGASHAGLSCAERLRTGGFDGQITILERDPGLPLQRPPLSKTYLKADLTDGEGDFALRKEDWFDNFKITFRPACAVTSLQPVHQQLSLTDGSTLSYDHLVLATGAFARPLPKVADAPNLHVLRTASDARLLRAGLANVRTALVIGGGYIGLEAAASLRSLDIDVHVVEMARV
;
A
#
# COMPACT_ATOMS: atom_id res chain seq x y z
N MET A 1 3.71 40.73 6.16
CA MET A 1 4.34 39.40 6.22
C MET A 1 3.21 38.39 6.04
N THR A 2 3.07 37.80 4.87
CA THR A 2 2.15 36.69 4.65
C THR A 2 2.65 35.53 5.51
N ALA A 3 1.85 35.13 6.52
CA ALA A 3 2.13 33.90 7.26
C ALA A 3 2.28 32.79 6.23
N THR A 4 3.46 32.17 6.16
CA THR A 4 3.67 30.97 5.35
C THR A 4 2.67 29.93 5.87
N SER A 5 1.75 29.54 5.01
CA SER A 5 0.76 28.51 5.35
C SER A 5 1.50 27.22 5.73
N ALA A 6 1.22 26.65 6.88
CA ALA A 6 1.90 25.46 7.39
C ALA A 6 1.80 24.29 6.40
N HIS A 7 2.87 23.50 6.29
CA HIS A 7 2.95 22.31 5.44
C HIS A 7 2.91 21.05 6.27
N ILE A 8 1.88 20.24 6.09
CA ILE A 8 1.75 18.92 6.70
C ILE A 8 2.13 17.85 5.67
N VAL A 9 3.11 17.02 6.02
CA VAL A 9 3.49 15.85 5.22
C VAL A 9 3.00 14.58 5.91
N ILE A 10 2.36 13.70 5.16
CA ILE A 10 1.82 12.41 5.62
C ILE A 10 2.56 11.30 4.87
N ILE A 11 3.21 10.39 5.57
CA ILE A 11 3.89 9.24 4.97
C ILE A 11 2.96 8.02 5.03
N GLY A 12 2.50 7.57 3.87
CA GLY A 12 1.60 6.44 3.68
C GLY A 12 0.17 6.85 3.30
N ALA A 13 -0.30 6.36 2.16
CA ALA A 13 -1.61 6.65 1.56
C ALA A 13 -2.64 5.54 1.79
N SER A 14 -2.59 4.82 2.92
CA SER A 14 -3.64 3.88 3.29
C SER A 14 -4.72 4.57 4.13
N HIS A 15 -5.63 3.81 4.73
CA HIS A 15 -6.78 4.34 5.49
C HIS A 15 -6.37 5.42 6.51
N ALA A 16 -5.29 5.22 7.26
CA ALA A 16 -4.86 6.17 8.28
C ALA A 16 -4.43 7.51 7.67
N GLY A 17 -3.57 7.48 6.65
CA GLY A 17 -3.07 8.71 6.02
C GLY A 17 -4.16 9.47 5.28
N LEU A 18 -4.99 8.77 4.49
CA LEU A 18 -6.09 9.39 3.74
C LEU A 18 -7.15 9.98 4.70
N SER A 19 -7.53 9.24 5.74
CA SER A 19 -8.49 9.75 6.74
C SER A 19 -7.93 10.94 7.52
N CYS A 20 -6.62 10.94 7.83
CA CYS A 20 -5.97 12.08 8.47
C CYS A 20 -6.05 13.33 7.57
N ALA A 21 -5.69 13.21 6.30
CA ALA A 21 -5.74 14.31 5.34
C ALA A 21 -7.16 14.86 5.17
N GLU A 22 -8.15 13.98 5.04
CA GLU A 22 -9.56 14.34 4.95
C GLU A 22 -10.04 15.10 6.20
N ARG A 23 -9.67 14.60 7.39
CA ARG A 23 -10.05 15.26 8.65
C ARG A 23 -9.37 16.60 8.85
N LEU A 24 -8.13 16.76 8.41
CA LEU A 24 -7.47 18.07 8.41
C LEU A 24 -8.23 19.07 7.56
N ARG A 25 -8.62 18.70 6.33
CA ARG A 25 -9.38 19.58 5.44
C ARG A 25 -10.78 19.90 5.97
N THR A 26 -11.53 18.88 6.40
CA THR A 26 -12.87 19.07 6.95
C THR A 26 -12.86 19.80 8.30
N GLY A 27 -11.72 19.76 9.01
CA GLY A 27 -11.47 20.53 10.22
C GLY A 27 -11.05 21.99 9.99
N GLY A 28 -10.95 22.43 8.73
CA GLY A 28 -10.65 23.82 8.36
C GLY A 28 -9.16 24.11 8.17
N PHE A 29 -8.28 23.10 8.14
CA PHE A 29 -6.87 23.34 7.80
C PHE A 29 -6.74 23.74 6.33
N ASP A 30 -6.24 24.93 6.04
CA ASP A 30 -6.10 25.51 4.71
C ASP A 30 -4.67 25.47 4.16
N GLY A 31 -3.70 25.04 4.99
CA GLY A 31 -2.29 24.91 4.64
C GLY A 31 -2.01 23.80 3.61
N GLN A 32 -0.75 23.61 3.26
CA GLN A 32 -0.33 22.60 2.31
C GLN A 32 -0.41 21.19 2.96
N ILE A 33 -0.97 20.21 2.23
CA ILE A 33 -0.95 18.79 2.61
C ILE A 33 -0.29 18.01 1.48
N THR A 34 0.76 17.26 1.81
CA THR A 34 1.40 16.32 0.87
C THR A 34 1.32 14.91 1.45
N ILE A 35 0.84 13.96 0.64
CA ILE A 35 0.86 12.52 0.97
C ILE A 35 1.92 11.85 0.11
N LEU A 36 2.85 11.15 0.75
CA LEU A 36 3.89 10.35 0.12
C LEU A 36 3.48 8.87 0.19
N GLU A 37 3.52 8.18 -0.95
CA GLU A 37 3.24 6.75 -1.01
C GLU A 37 4.38 6.04 -1.74
N ARG A 38 4.87 4.96 -1.14
CA ARG A 38 5.94 4.14 -1.69
C ARG A 38 5.50 3.37 -2.93
N ASP A 39 4.28 2.83 -2.92
CA ASP A 39 3.74 2.03 -4.02
C ASP A 39 3.33 2.93 -5.19
N PRO A 40 3.48 2.47 -6.45
CA PRO A 40 3.02 3.21 -7.62
C PRO A 40 1.50 3.16 -7.76
N GLY A 41 0.95 4.20 -8.39
CA GLY A 41 -0.48 4.32 -8.69
C GLY A 41 -1.32 4.73 -7.49
N LEU A 42 -2.63 4.56 -7.60
CA LEU A 42 -3.58 4.88 -6.53
C LEU A 42 -3.49 3.87 -5.38
N PRO A 43 -3.72 4.32 -4.14
CA PRO A 43 -3.76 3.44 -2.98
C PRO A 43 -4.98 2.51 -3.04
N LEU A 44 -4.73 1.20 -3.02
CA LEU A 44 -5.79 0.21 -3.12
C LEU A 44 -6.31 -0.25 -1.75
N GLN A 45 -7.56 -0.67 -1.73
CA GLN A 45 -8.18 -1.37 -0.61
C GLN A 45 -7.45 -2.69 -0.38
N ARG A 46 -6.99 -2.95 0.85
CA ARG A 46 -6.25 -4.18 1.17
C ARG A 46 -7.11 -5.44 1.24
N PRO A 47 -8.35 -5.41 1.79
CA PRO A 47 -9.14 -6.61 1.90
C PRO A 47 -9.45 -7.33 0.58
N PRO A 48 -9.65 -6.65 -0.56
CA PRO A 48 -9.83 -7.31 -1.85
C PRO A 48 -8.59 -8.00 -2.40
N LEU A 49 -7.37 -7.63 -1.97
CA LEU A 49 -6.12 -8.11 -2.56
C LEU A 49 -5.94 -9.63 -2.47
N SER A 50 -6.47 -10.28 -1.42
CA SER A 50 -6.47 -11.74 -1.25
C SER A 50 -7.69 -12.44 -1.86
N LYS A 51 -8.64 -11.70 -2.39
CA LYS A 51 -9.97 -12.17 -2.84
C LYS A 51 -10.26 -11.81 -4.29
N THR A 52 -11.15 -10.84 -4.45
CA THR A 52 -11.67 -10.41 -5.76
C THR A 52 -10.59 -9.86 -6.67
N TYR A 53 -9.61 -9.16 -6.14
CA TYR A 53 -8.52 -8.60 -6.92
C TYR A 53 -7.71 -9.65 -7.69
N LEU A 54 -7.43 -10.82 -7.07
CA LEU A 54 -6.67 -11.89 -7.73
C LEU A 54 -7.39 -12.48 -8.95
N LYS A 55 -8.71 -12.34 -9.02
CA LYS A 55 -9.59 -12.92 -10.04
C LYS A 55 -10.20 -11.88 -10.98
N ALA A 56 -10.06 -10.58 -10.64
CA ALA A 56 -10.72 -9.53 -11.40
C ALA A 56 -10.18 -9.42 -12.83
N ASP A 57 -11.03 -9.06 -13.75
CA ASP A 57 -10.59 -8.49 -15.01
C ASP A 57 -10.11 -7.05 -14.73
N LEU A 58 -8.86 -6.77 -15.03
CA LEU A 58 -8.24 -5.45 -14.82
C LEU A 58 -7.97 -4.74 -16.16
N THR A 59 -8.68 -5.11 -17.21
CA THR A 59 -8.55 -4.49 -18.54
C THR A 59 -8.78 -2.97 -18.46
N ASP A 60 -9.76 -2.54 -17.66
CA ASP A 60 -10.07 -1.12 -17.41
C ASP A 60 -9.26 -0.52 -16.23
N GLY A 61 -8.25 -1.24 -15.76
CA GLY A 61 -7.40 -0.81 -14.66
C GLY A 61 -7.88 -1.23 -13.28
N GLU A 62 -7.30 -0.62 -12.26
CA GLU A 62 -7.51 -0.98 -10.84
C GLU A 62 -8.46 -0.02 -10.10
N GLY A 63 -9.13 0.89 -10.82
CA GLY A 63 -9.90 1.99 -10.23
C GLY A 63 -10.99 1.54 -9.25
N ASP A 64 -11.61 0.38 -9.47
CA ASP A 64 -12.66 -0.15 -8.59
C ASP A 64 -12.12 -0.62 -7.23
N PHE A 65 -10.82 -0.84 -7.13
CA PHE A 65 -10.14 -1.22 -5.89
C PHE A 65 -9.50 -0.04 -5.17
N ALA A 66 -9.50 1.16 -5.76
CA ALA A 66 -8.90 2.34 -5.17
C ALA A 66 -9.62 2.76 -3.88
N LEU A 67 -8.85 3.17 -2.86
CA LEU A 67 -9.38 3.79 -1.63
C LEU A 67 -9.97 5.17 -1.89
N ARG A 68 -9.37 5.89 -2.80
CA ARG A 68 -9.80 7.19 -3.31
C ARG A 68 -9.43 7.29 -4.79
N LYS A 69 -10.29 7.91 -5.59
CA LYS A 69 -10.03 8.22 -6.99
C LYS A 69 -9.16 9.47 -7.11
N GLU A 70 -8.61 9.74 -8.29
CA GLU A 70 -7.72 10.88 -8.53
C GLU A 70 -8.37 12.22 -8.19
N ASP A 71 -9.63 12.40 -8.59
CA ASP A 71 -10.40 13.60 -8.35
C ASP A 71 -10.57 13.95 -6.85
N TRP A 72 -10.49 12.93 -5.97
CA TRP A 72 -10.56 13.16 -4.53
C TRP A 72 -9.36 13.98 -4.03
N PHE A 73 -8.16 13.73 -4.53
CA PHE A 73 -6.96 14.48 -4.13
C PHE A 73 -7.08 15.94 -4.56
N ASP A 74 -7.57 16.20 -5.76
CA ASP A 74 -7.78 17.55 -6.29
C ASP A 74 -8.87 18.29 -5.50
N ASN A 75 -10.01 17.65 -5.26
CA ASN A 75 -11.14 18.21 -4.51
C ASN A 75 -10.75 18.60 -3.08
N PHE A 76 -9.89 17.82 -2.44
CA PHE A 76 -9.36 18.12 -1.11
C PHE A 76 -8.07 18.93 -1.14
N LYS A 77 -7.59 19.37 -2.32
CA LYS A 77 -6.33 20.13 -2.49
C LYS A 77 -5.15 19.44 -1.79
N ILE A 78 -5.00 18.15 -2.02
CA ILE A 78 -3.93 17.30 -1.47
C ILE A 78 -2.93 16.98 -2.57
N THR A 79 -1.67 17.30 -2.36
CA THR A 79 -0.59 16.86 -3.24
C THR A 79 -0.29 15.38 -2.97
N PHE A 80 -0.65 14.51 -3.90
CA PHE A 80 -0.36 13.08 -3.81
C PHE A 80 0.88 12.74 -4.62
N ARG A 81 1.86 12.07 -4.00
CA ARG A 81 3.11 11.62 -4.64
C ARG A 81 3.24 10.10 -4.52
N PRO A 82 2.73 9.33 -5.49
CA PRO A 82 2.96 7.89 -5.58
C PRO A 82 4.40 7.58 -6.01
N ALA A 83 4.83 6.34 -5.86
CA ALA A 83 6.19 5.86 -6.15
C ALA A 83 7.30 6.69 -5.48
N CYS A 84 6.99 7.28 -4.32
CA CYS A 84 7.86 8.20 -3.62
C CYS A 84 8.06 7.73 -2.17
N ALA A 85 9.12 6.94 -1.95
CA ALA A 85 9.46 6.48 -0.60
C ALA A 85 10.37 7.48 0.13
N VAL A 86 10.19 7.56 1.44
CA VAL A 86 11.10 8.30 2.32
C VAL A 86 12.27 7.39 2.69
N THR A 87 13.49 7.86 2.42
CA THR A 87 14.74 7.14 2.70
C THR A 87 15.38 7.57 4.03
N SER A 88 15.14 8.81 4.44
CA SER A 88 15.68 9.35 5.67
C SER A 88 14.76 10.42 6.26
N LEU A 89 14.74 10.51 7.59
CA LEU A 89 14.03 11.52 8.35
C LEU A 89 15.04 12.29 9.21
N GLN A 90 15.02 13.61 9.09
CA GLN A 90 15.84 14.54 9.87
C GLN A 90 14.93 15.44 10.74
N PRO A 91 14.52 14.99 11.93
CA PRO A 91 13.50 15.70 12.73
C PRO A 91 13.94 17.11 13.15
N VAL A 92 15.23 17.28 13.47
CA VAL A 92 15.78 18.58 13.90
C VAL A 92 15.70 19.63 12.80
N HIS A 93 15.87 19.20 11.56
CA HIS A 93 15.79 20.08 10.38
C HIS A 93 14.40 20.08 9.72
N GLN A 94 13.45 19.32 10.26
CA GLN A 94 12.10 19.15 9.69
C GLN A 94 12.15 18.79 8.20
N GLN A 95 13.01 17.84 7.84
CA GLN A 95 13.28 17.48 6.45
C GLN A 95 13.26 15.97 6.23
N LEU A 96 12.75 15.56 5.06
CA LEU A 96 12.76 14.20 4.54
C LEU A 96 13.67 14.11 3.34
N SER A 97 14.40 12.99 3.21
CA SER A 97 15.04 12.58 1.94
C SER A 97 14.17 11.56 1.25
N LEU A 98 14.05 11.66 -0.07
CA LEU A 98 13.16 10.84 -0.88
C LEU A 98 13.95 9.95 -1.84
N THR A 99 13.31 8.91 -2.37
CA THR A 99 13.95 7.93 -3.29
C THR A 99 14.39 8.54 -4.61
N ASP A 100 13.80 9.65 -5.05
CA ASP A 100 14.19 10.40 -6.25
C ASP A 100 15.41 11.32 -6.02
N GLY A 101 16.00 11.29 -4.82
CA GLY A 101 17.13 12.13 -4.41
C GLY A 101 16.73 13.53 -3.95
N SER A 102 15.47 13.91 -4.04
CA SER A 102 14.98 15.20 -3.56
C SER A 102 14.83 15.23 -2.04
N THR A 103 14.71 16.44 -1.50
CA THR A 103 14.36 16.67 -0.10
C THR A 103 13.03 17.39 -0.01
N LEU A 104 12.28 17.13 1.06
CA LEU A 104 10.99 17.76 1.34
C LEU A 104 10.97 18.27 2.77
N SER A 105 10.77 19.58 2.94
CA SER A 105 10.59 20.19 4.27
C SER A 105 9.13 20.14 4.70
N TYR A 106 8.91 20.12 6.01
CA TYR A 106 7.58 20.09 6.62
C TYR A 106 7.56 20.90 7.92
N ASP A 107 6.39 21.41 8.28
CA ASP A 107 6.13 21.96 9.62
C ASP A 107 5.61 20.87 10.55
N HIS A 108 4.77 19.98 10.04
CA HIS A 108 4.23 18.82 10.76
C HIS A 108 4.36 17.54 9.95
N LEU A 109 4.72 16.45 10.61
CA LEU A 109 4.87 15.13 9.97
C LEU A 109 3.93 14.12 10.63
N VAL A 110 3.19 13.40 9.78
CA VAL A 110 2.35 12.28 10.19
C VAL A 110 2.95 10.97 9.65
N LEU A 111 3.24 10.04 10.54
CA LEU A 111 3.73 8.71 10.20
C LEU A 111 2.55 7.73 10.14
N ALA A 112 2.09 7.41 8.93
CA ALA A 112 1.01 6.45 8.65
C ALA A 112 1.54 5.25 7.85
N THR A 113 2.77 4.82 8.11
CA THR A 113 3.56 3.87 7.32
C THR A 113 3.04 2.43 7.35
N GLY A 114 2.15 2.10 8.28
CA GLY A 114 1.57 0.77 8.40
C GLY A 114 2.56 -0.29 8.89
N ALA A 115 2.51 -1.48 8.29
CA ALA A 115 3.37 -2.62 8.64
C ALA A 115 3.78 -3.39 7.39
N PHE A 116 4.88 -4.13 7.50
CA PHE A 116 5.40 -5.03 6.47
C PHE A 116 5.05 -6.48 6.77
N ALA A 117 5.00 -7.30 5.72
CA ALA A 117 5.01 -8.75 5.90
C ALA A 117 6.35 -9.19 6.51
N ARG A 118 6.30 -10.10 7.48
CA ARG A 118 7.52 -10.68 8.04
C ARG A 118 8.15 -11.61 6.98
N PRO A 119 9.42 -11.42 6.60
CA PRO A 119 10.07 -12.30 5.65
C PRO A 119 10.18 -13.72 6.20
N LEU A 120 10.09 -14.71 5.31
CA LEU A 120 10.30 -16.10 5.68
C LEU A 120 11.82 -16.35 5.78
N PRO A 121 12.34 -16.80 6.94
CA PRO A 121 13.78 -17.04 7.09
C PRO A 121 14.31 -18.06 6.09
N LYS A 122 15.50 -17.82 5.55
CA LYS A 122 16.25 -18.72 4.66
C LYS A 122 15.70 -18.97 3.25
N VAL A 123 14.62 -18.32 2.85
CA VAL A 123 14.00 -18.47 1.50
C VAL A 123 13.63 -17.13 0.85
N ALA A 124 14.22 -16.02 1.33
CA ALA A 124 13.83 -14.67 0.92
C ALA A 124 14.00 -14.39 -0.59
N ASP A 125 14.89 -15.07 -1.28
CA ASP A 125 15.25 -14.78 -2.69
C ASP A 125 14.70 -15.81 -3.69
N ALA A 126 13.73 -16.64 -3.28
CA ALA A 126 13.12 -17.58 -4.21
C ALA A 126 12.20 -16.85 -5.20
N PRO A 127 12.40 -17.00 -6.53
CA PRO A 127 11.66 -16.23 -7.54
C PRO A 127 10.14 -16.54 -7.57
N ASN A 128 9.74 -17.65 -6.96
CA ASN A 128 8.34 -18.10 -6.83
C ASN A 128 7.79 -17.89 -5.41
N LEU A 129 8.50 -17.13 -4.57
CA LEU A 129 8.02 -16.74 -3.25
C LEU A 129 7.32 -15.39 -3.34
N HIS A 130 6.07 -15.36 -2.94
CA HIS A 130 5.25 -14.15 -2.90
C HIS A 130 4.78 -13.88 -1.48
N VAL A 131 4.77 -12.62 -1.10
CA VAL A 131 4.03 -12.14 0.07
C VAL A 131 2.77 -11.43 -0.40
N LEU A 132 1.77 -11.29 0.44
CA LEU A 132 0.52 -10.61 0.11
C LEU A 132 0.16 -9.60 1.19
N ARG A 133 0.60 -8.37 1.01
CA ARG A 133 0.36 -7.27 1.93
C ARG A 133 -0.02 -5.97 1.24
N THR A 134 0.68 -5.64 0.15
CA THR A 134 0.53 -4.40 -0.61
C THR A 134 -0.11 -4.63 -1.97
N ALA A 135 -0.52 -3.55 -2.64
CA ALA A 135 -0.98 -3.63 -4.03
C ALA A 135 0.12 -4.18 -4.95
N SER A 136 1.37 -3.75 -4.75
CA SER A 136 2.52 -4.26 -5.51
C SER A 136 2.72 -5.76 -5.34
N ASP A 137 2.58 -6.29 -4.11
CA ASP A 137 2.63 -7.73 -3.86
C ASP A 137 1.53 -8.47 -4.62
N ALA A 138 0.30 -7.94 -4.59
CA ALA A 138 -0.84 -8.55 -5.28
C ALA A 138 -0.68 -8.54 -6.81
N ARG A 139 -0.11 -7.46 -7.39
CA ARG A 139 0.22 -7.39 -8.82
C ARG A 139 1.25 -8.43 -9.21
N LEU A 140 2.33 -8.56 -8.42
CA LEU A 140 3.38 -9.56 -8.67
C LEU A 140 2.84 -10.99 -8.55
N LEU A 141 2.07 -11.29 -7.50
CA LEU A 141 1.43 -12.59 -7.34
C LEU A 141 0.53 -12.89 -8.55
N ARG A 142 -0.38 -11.97 -8.90
CA ARG A 142 -1.30 -12.13 -10.02
C ARG A 142 -0.56 -12.38 -11.35
N ALA A 143 0.49 -11.61 -11.64
CA ALA A 143 1.29 -11.79 -12.84
C ALA A 143 1.95 -13.17 -12.93
N GLY A 144 2.28 -13.77 -11.78
CA GLY A 144 2.86 -15.10 -11.69
C GLY A 144 1.87 -16.26 -11.89
N LEU A 145 0.53 -16.03 -11.82
CA LEU A 145 -0.45 -17.11 -11.78
C LEU A 145 -0.73 -17.82 -13.12
N ALA A 146 -0.41 -17.21 -14.25
CA ALA A 146 -0.83 -17.66 -15.59
C ALA A 146 -0.47 -19.13 -15.92
N ASN A 147 0.61 -19.67 -15.35
CA ASN A 147 1.07 -21.04 -15.61
C ASN A 147 1.23 -21.87 -14.33
N VAL A 148 0.66 -21.40 -13.22
CA VAL A 148 0.76 -22.08 -11.93
C VAL A 148 -0.29 -23.18 -11.85
N ARG A 149 0.13 -24.40 -11.50
CA ARG A 149 -0.75 -25.55 -11.25
C ARG A 149 -0.88 -25.89 -9.78
N THR A 150 0.17 -25.59 -9.01
CA THR A 150 0.21 -25.91 -7.59
C THR A 150 0.75 -24.74 -6.81
N ALA A 151 0.17 -24.44 -5.67
CA ALA A 151 0.62 -23.40 -4.76
C ALA A 151 0.71 -23.93 -3.32
N LEU A 152 1.75 -23.48 -2.61
CA LEU A 152 1.89 -23.69 -1.18
C LEU A 152 1.62 -22.37 -0.46
N VAL A 153 0.63 -22.36 0.40
CA VAL A 153 0.34 -21.22 1.29
C VAL A 153 0.96 -21.50 2.66
N ILE A 154 1.83 -20.60 3.10
CA ILE A 154 2.50 -20.69 4.41
C ILE A 154 1.80 -19.73 5.38
N GLY A 155 1.08 -20.30 6.32
CA GLY A 155 0.24 -19.60 7.31
C GLY A 155 -1.24 -19.81 7.07
N GLY A 156 -1.93 -20.44 8.04
CA GLY A 156 -3.37 -20.71 8.04
C GLY A 156 -4.23 -19.59 8.64
N GLY A 157 -3.67 -18.36 8.74
CA GLY A 157 -4.44 -17.20 9.17
C GLY A 157 -5.43 -16.70 8.09
N TYR A 158 -6.23 -15.68 8.40
CA TYR A 158 -7.30 -15.18 7.52
C TYR A 158 -6.81 -14.90 6.09
N ILE A 159 -5.72 -14.15 5.92
CA ILE A 159 -5.19 -13.79 4.59
C ILE A 159 -4.75 -15.05 3.83
N GLY A 160 -4.09 -15.99 4.50
CA GLY A 160 -3.63 -17.24 3.88
C GLY A 160 -4.79 -18.09 3.39
N LEU A 161 -5.83 -18.27 4.20
CA LEU A 161 -7.04 -19.04 3.83
C LEU A 161 -7.84 -18.34 2.72
N GLU A 162 -7.94 -16.99 2.73
CA GLU A 162 -8.58 -16.22 1.69
C GLU A 162 -7.83 -16.35 0.35
N ALA A 163 -6.49 -16.25 0.39
CA ALA A 163 -5.65 -16.46 -0.79
C ALA A 163 -5.78 -17.90 -1.31
N ALA A 164 -5.74 -18.90 -0.43
CA ALA A 164 -5.94 -20.30 -0.79
C ALA A 164 -7.29 -20.52 -1.50
N ALA A 165 -8.38 -19.99 -0.97
CA ALA A 165 -9.70 -20.06 -1.57
C ALA A 165 -9.74 -19.38 -2.95
N SER A 166 -9.10 -18.23 -3.09
CA SER A 166 -9.01 -17.51 -4.36
C SER A 166 -8.22 -18.31 -5.40
N LEU A 167 -7.06 -18.87 -5.03
CA LEU A 167 -6.25 -19.71 -5.90
C LEU A 167 -6.99 -20.99 -6.32
N ARG A 168 -7.69 -21.65 -5.40
CA ARG A 168 -8.56 -22.79 -5.73
C ARG A 168 -9.62 -22.45 -6.76
N SER A 169 -10.22 -21.26 -6.69
CA SER A 169 -11.22 -20.82 -7.68
C SER A 169 -10.63 -20.49 -9.06
N LEU A 170 -9.31 -20.49 -9.20
CA LEU A 170 -8.55 -20.38 -10.46
C LEU A 170 -7.99 -21.74 -10.92
N ASP A 171 -8.55 -22.86 -10.41
CA ASP A 171 -8.14 -24.23 -10.71
C ASP A 171 -6.69 -24.57 -10.34
N ILE A 172 -6.11 -23.81 -9.41
CA ILE A 172 -4.77 -24.08 -8.85
C ILE A 172 -4.91 -25.08 -7.70
N ASP A 173 -4.13 -26.13 -7.68
CA ASP A 173 -4.06 -27.04 -6.54
C ASP A 173 -3.31 -26.39 -5.37
N VAL A 174 -3.91 -26.37 -4.16
CA VAL A 174 -3.41 -25.56 -3.05
C VAL A 174 -3.17 -26.42 -1.81
N HIS A 175 -1.96 -26.33 -1.29
CA HIS A 175 -1.60 -26.87 0.01
C HIS A 175 -1.42 -25.71 1.00
N VAL A 176 -1.90 -25.89 2.23
CA VAL A 176 -1.74 -24.90 3.31
C VAL A 176 -0.94 -25.56 4.43
N VAL A 177 0.09 -24.88 4.90
CA VAL A 177 0.88 -25.29 6.07
C VAL A 177 0.77 -24.25 7.17
N GLU A 178 0.56 -24.72 8.39
CA GLU A 178 0.45 -23.88 9.58
C GLU A 178 1.36 -24.44 10.68
N MET A 179 2.06 -23.54 11.37
CA MET A 179 2.97 -23.92 12.43
C MET A 179 2.25 -24.16 13.76
N ALA A 180 1.18 -23.41 14.02
CA ALA A 180 0.39 -23.60 15.21
C ALA A 180 -0.45 -24.89 15.12
N ARG A 181 -0.60 -25.58 16.25
CA ARG A 181 -1.60 -26.66 16.35
C ARG A 181 -2.99 -26.04 16.37
N VAL A 182 -3.84 -26.46 15.43
CA VAL A 182 -5.25 -26.11 15.34
C VAL A 182 -6.05 -26.94 16.32
#